data_367d89d1602c8b538e2fbf973d740cc3
#
_entry.id   367d89d1602c8b538e2fbf973d740cc3
#
_cell.length_a   1.000
_cell.length_b   1.000
_cell.length_c   1.000
_cell.angle_alpha   90.00
_cell.angle_beta   90.00
_cell.angle_gamma   90.00
#
_symmetry.space_group_name_H-M   'P 1'
#
loop_
_entity.id
_entity.type
_entity.pdbx_description
1 polymer ?
#
loop_
_entity_poly.entity_id
_entity_poly.type
_entity_poly.pdbx_seq_one_letter_code
_entity_poly.pdbx_strand_id
1 'polypeptide(L)'
;MAQLTTKRCSAGEIQAHVDELAALRIRVFRDFPYLYDGDIDYERDYLATYVNSSRSLAFLVHDGDQLVGATTALPLQDEEPAFRKPLADAGFDV
;
A
#
# COMPACT_ATOMS: atom_id res chain seq x y z
N MET A 1 27.02 0.03 6.94
CA MET A 1 26.39 0.37 5.65
C MET A 1 25.08 -0.40 5.52
N ALA A 2 24.03 0.28 5.11
CA ALA A 2 22.73 -0.37 4.91
C ALA A 2 22.82 -1.38 3.77
N GLN A 3 22.16 -2.53 3.97
CA GLN A 3 22.06 -3.57 2.94
C GLN A 3 20.63 -3.58 2.41
N LEU A 4 20.39 -2.77 1.38
CA LEU A 4 19.05 -2.62 0.82
C LEU A 4 18.77 -3.71 -0.20
N THR A 5 17.62 -4.37 -0.04
CA THR A 5 17.10 -5.33 -1.01
C THR A 5 15.72 -4.90 -1.46
N THR A 6 15.46 -5.07 -2.75
CA THR A 6 14.15 -4.74 -3.33
C THR A 6 13.45 -6.02 -3.76
N LYS A 7 12.19 -6.18 -3.34
CA LYS A 7 11.39 -7.34 -3.70
C LYS A 7 10.12 -6.89 -4.41
N ARG A 8 9.85 -7.48 -5.57
CA ARG A 8 8.58 -7.32 -6.26
C ARG A 8 7.57 -8.32 -5.69
N CYS A 9 6.39 -7.84 -5.30
CA CYS A 9 5.35 -8.65 -4.68
C CYS A 9 4.05 -8.59 -5.48
N SER A 10 3.48 -9.77 -5.74
CA SER A 10 2.11 -9.91 -6.22
C SER A 10 1.11 -9.78 -5.06
N ALA A 11 -0.19 -9.83 -5.36
CA ALA A 11 -1.24 -9.72 -4.34
C ALA A 11 -1.07 -10.70 -3.19
N GLY A 12 -0.79 -11.98 -3.50
CA GLY A 12 -0.60 -12.99 -2.46
C GLY A 12 0.63 -12.75 -1.60
N GLU A 13 1.69 -12.20 -2.20
CA GLU A 13 2.90 -11.85 -1.48
C GLU A 13 2.70 -10.58 -0.65
N ILE A 14 1.90 -9.63 -1.13
CA ILE A 14 1.52 -8.43 -0.34
C ILE A 14 0.83 -8.87 0.95
N GLN A 15 -0.06 -9.86 0.88
CA GLN A 15 -0.74 -10.38 2.07
C GLN A 15 0.23 -10.85 3.15
N ALA A 16 1.31 -11.49 2.75
CA ALA A 16 2.33 -11.98 3.68
C ALA A 16 3.07 -10.81 4.38
N HIS A 17 3.03 -9.61 3.82
CA HIS A 17 3.75 -8.43 4.33
C HIS A 17 2.81 -7.35 4.88
N VAL A 18 1.51 -7.64 5.04
CA VAL A 18 0.52 -6.61 5.43
C VAL A 18 0.90 -5.92 6.75
N ASP A 19 1.31 -6.69 7.76
CA ASP A 19 1.58 -6.11 9.08
C ASP A 19 2.79 -5.18 9.05
N GLU A 20 3.87 -5.55 8.36
CA GLU A 20 5.03 -4.66 8.27
C GLU A 20 4.75 -3.46 7.36
N LEU A 21 3.93 -3.61 6.31
CA LEU A 21 3.49 -2.49 5.48
C LEU A 21 2.63 -1.51 6.29
N ALA A 22 1.69 -2.03 7.09
CA ALA A 22 0.86 -1.20 7.95
C ALA A 22 1.72 -0.41 8.96
N ALA A 23 2.69 -1.07 9.58
CA ALA A 23 3.61 -0.40 10.50
C ALA A 23 4.45 0.68 9.81
N LEU A 24 4.92 0.43 8.59
CA LEU A 24 5.67 1.42 7.82
C LEU A 24 4.82 2.64 7.50
N ARG A 25 3.57 2.44 7.05
CA ARG A 25 2.65 3.53 6.74
C ARG A 25 2.38 4.40 7.97
N ILE A 26 2.13 3.79 9.12
CA ILE A 26 1.90 4.50 10.38
C ILE A 26 3.13 5.35 10.73
N ARG A 27 4.32 4.78 10.59
CA ARG A 27 5.56 5.48 10.91
C ARG A 27 5.80 6.67 9.98
N VAL A 28 5.60 6.49 8.69
CA VAL A 28 5.85 7.53 7.69
C VAL A 28 4.82 8.66 7.80
N PHE A 29 3.55 8.34 7.96
CA PHE A 29 2.49 9.34 7.97
C PHE A 29 2.28 9.99 9.34
N ARG A 30 3.05 9.60 10.34
CA ARG A 30 3.05 10.28 11.64
C ARG A 30 3.68 11.67 11.55
N ASP A 31 4.62 11.86 10.64
CA ASP A 31 5.37 13.10 10.48
C ASP A 31 4.56 14.17 9.74
N PHE A 32 5.00 15.43 9.93
CA PHE A 32 4.41 16.56 9.19
C PHE A 32 4.55 16.33 7.67
N PRO A 33 3.54 16.65 6.84
CA PRO A 33 2.32 17.38 7.18
C PRO A 33 1.13 16.51 7.62
N TYR A 34 1.27 15.20 7.61
CA TYR A 34 0.13 14.29 7.81
C TYR A 34 -0.29 14.20 9.28
N LEU A 35 0.66 14.14 10.21
CA LEU A 35 0.43 14.09 11.65
C LEU A 35 -0.56 12.99 12.06
N TYR A 36 -0.45 11.84 11.41
CA TYR A 36 -1.36 10.71 11.59
C TYR A 36 -0.92 9.86 12.79
N ASP A 37 -1.80 9.67 13.77
CA ASP A 37 -1.48 8.92 14.99
C ASP A 37 -1.35 7.42 14.74
N GLY A 38 -2.02 6.92 13.71
CA GLY A 38 -1.95 5.52 13.35
C GLY A 38 -3.10 4.68 13.90
N ASP A 39 -3.61 3.78 13.06
CA ASP A 39 -4.64 2.82 13.40
C ASP A 39 -4.37 1.56 12.59
N ILE A 40 -3.94 0.49 13.27
CA ILE A 40 -3.53 -0.73 12.58
C ILE A 40 -4.69 -1.40 11.83
N ASP A 41 -5.90 -1.32 12.38
CA ASP A 41 -7.07 -1.91 11.72
C ASP A 41 -7.44 -1.13 10.46
N TYR A 42 -7.38 0.20 10.50
CA TYR A 42 -7.57 1.03 9.32
C TYR A 42 -6.53 0.69 8.24
N GLU A 43 -5.27 0.54 8.63
CA GLU A 43 -4.20 0.23 7.69
C GLU A 43 -4.39 -1.14 7.05
N ARG A 44 -4.81 -2.14 7.83
CA ARG A 44 -5.11 -3.46 7.30
C ARG A 44 -6.27 -3.42 6.30
N ASP A 45 -7.32 -2.66 6.60
CA ASP A 45 -8.46 -2.48 5.70
C ASP A 45 -8.04 -1.78 4.41
N TYR A 46 -7.21 -0.74 4.51
CA TYR A 46 -6.66 -0.06 3.34
C TYR A 46 -5.87 -1.01 2.46
N LEU A 47 -4.98 -1.79 3.06
CA LEU A 47 -4.13 -2.73 2.32
C LEU A 47 -4.92 -3.92 1.77
N ALA A 48 -6.08 -4.24 2.34
CA ALA A 48 -6.93 -5.31 1.83
C ALA A 48 -7.36 -5.09 0.39
N THR A 49 -7.52 -3.84 -0.04
CA THR A 49 -7.83 -3.51 -1.43
C THR A 49 -6.76 -4.06 -2.38
N TYR A 50 -5.49 -3.96 -1.98
CA TYR A 50 -4.38 -4.50 -2.77
C TYR A 50 -4.33 -6.03 -2.72
N VAL A 51 -4.54 -6.60 -1.53
CA VAL A 51 -4.53 -8.06 -1.35
C VAL A 51 -5.66 -8.71 -2.17
N ASN A 52 -6.81 -8.08 -2.23
CA ASN A 52 -7.99 -8.61 -2.92
C ASN A 52 -7.97 -8.38 -4.44
N SER A 53 -7.06 -7.57 -4.95
CA SER A 53 -6.89 -7.37 -6.39
C SER A 53 -5.83 -8.32 -6.92
N SER A 54 -6.21 -9.24 -7.81
CA SER A 54 -5.27 -10.17 -8.43
C SER A 54 -4.25 -9.47 -9.33
N ARG A 55 -4.46 -8.19 -9.63
CA ARG A 55 -3.62 -7.39 -10.51
C ARG A 55 -2.78 -6.36 -9.76
N SER A 56 -2.80 -6.39 -8.44
CA SER A 56 -2.00 -5.47 -7.63
C SER A 56 -0.52 -5.83 -7.67
N LEU A 57 0.31 -4.85 -7.36
CA LEU A 57 1.75 -4.97 -7.40
C LEU A 57 2.34 -4.10 -6.28
N ALA A 58 3.37 -4.60 -5.64
CA ALA A 58 4.14 -3.81 -4.69
C ALA A 58 5.63 -4.05 -4.89
N PHE A 59 6.43 -3.03 -4.63
CA PHE A 59 7.86 -3.17 -4.46
C PHE A 59 8.19 -2.84 -3.01
N LEU A 60 8.87 -3.75 -2.34
CA LEU A 60 9.26 -3.60 -0.94
C LEU A 60 10.76 -3.46 -0.86
N VAL A 61 11.22 -2.50 -0.07
CA VAL A 61 12.65 -2.28 0.17
C VAL A 61 12.93 -2.56 1.63
N HIS A 62 13.81 -3.54 1.86
CA HIS A 62 14.26 -3.92 3.21
C HIS A 62 15.70 -3.51 3.42
N ASP A 63 16.01 -3.11 4.65
CA ASP A 63 17.36 -2.96 5.16
C ASP A 63 17.56 -4.11 6.16
N GLY A 64 18.26 -5.16 5.73
CA GLY A 64 18.28 -6.40 6.50
C GLY A 64 16.86 -6.97 6.62
N ASP A 65 16.38 -7.11 7.84
CA ASP A 65 15.03 -7.63 8.11
C ASP A 65 13.97 -6.54 8.25
N GLN A 66 14.37 -5.27 8.19
CA GLN A 66 13.45 -4.15 8.40
C GLN A 66 12.93 -3.59 7.09
N LEU A 67 11.61 -3.50 6.96
CA LEU A 67 10.99 -2.81 5.82
C LEU A 67 11.17 -1.30 6.00
N VAL A 68 11.84 -0.65 5.03
CA VAL A 68 12.16 0.77 5.10
C VAL A 68 11.51 1.59 4.00
N GLY A 69 10.96 0.94 2.97
CA GLY A 69 10.28 1.65 1.89
C GLY A 69 9.37 0.72 1.11
N ALA A 70 8.36 1.30 0.45
CA ALA A 70 7.44 0.53 -0.36
C ALA A 70 6.74 1.41 -1.38
N THR A 71 6.37 0.82 -2.51
CA THR A 71 5.40 1.38 -3.43
C THR A 71 4.33 0.34 -3.69
N THR A 72 3.09 0.79 -3.86
CA THR A 72 1.97 -0.10 -4.17
C THR A 72 1.21 0.44 -5.37
N ALA A 73 0.66 -0.46 -6.17
CA ALA A 73 -0.12 -0.11 -7.34
C ALA A 73 -1.21 -1.13 -7.59
N LEU A 74 -2.33 -0.69 -8.09
CA LEU A 74 -3.38 -1.57 -8.61
C LEU A 74 -4.13 -0.84 -9.72
N PRO A 75 -4.81 -1.59 -10.63
CA PRO A 75 -5.60 -0.94 -11.65
C PRO A 75 -6.72 -0.11 -11.03
N LEU A 76 -7.01 1.03 -11.64
CA LEU A 76 -8.05 1.92 -11.13
C LEU A 76 -9.41 1.21 -11.04
N GLN A 77 -9.69 0.27 -11.93
CA GLN A 77 -10.92 -0.51 -11.92
C GLN A 77 -11.10 -1.35 -10.65
N ASP A 78 -9.99 -1.67 -9.96
CA ASP A 78 -10.00 -2.46 -8.73
C ASP A 78 -10.00 -1.59 -7.47
N GLU A 79 -9.93 -0.26 -7.64
CA GLU A 79 -10.02 0.70 -6.54
C GLU A 79 -11.42 0.81 -5.99
N GLU A 80 -11.53 1.34 -4.78
CA GLU A 80 -12.82 1.60 -4.16
C GLU A 80 -13.61 2.66 -4.94
N PRO A 81 -14.97 2.58 -4.89
CA PRO A 81 -15.82 3.51 -5.63
C PRO A 81 -15.53 4.99 -5.34
N ALA A 82 -15.09 5.32 -4.13
CA ALA A 82 -14.76 6.69 -3.76
C ALA A 82 -13.65 7.28 -4.63
N PHE A 83 -12.71 6.44 -5.11
CA PHE A 83 -11.64 6.88 -6.01
C PHE A 83 -12.06 6.86 -7.48
N ARG A 84 -12.95 5.94 -7.86
CA ARG A 84 -13.37 5.78 -9.26
C ARG A 84 -14.46 6.77 -9.67
N LYS A 85 -15.39 7.05 -8.76
CA LYS A 85 -16.59 7.83 -9.07
C LYS A 85 -16.29 9.22 -9.65
N PRO A 86 -15.38 10.04 -9.07
CA PRO A 86 -15.09 11.34 -9.64
C PRO A 86 -14.58 11.27 -11.08
N LEU A 87 -13.82 10.24 -11.42
CA LEU A 87 -13.28 10.05 -12.76
C LEU A 87 -14.38 9.57 -13.71
N ALA A 88 -15.23 8.66 -13.28
CA ALA A 88 -16.37 8.21 -14.07
C ALA A 88 -17.32 9.38 -14.36
N ASP A 89 -17.60 10.21 -13.35
CA ASP A 89 -18.46 11.39 -13.49
C ASP A 89 -17.86 12.42 -14.46
N ALA A 90 -16.53 12.47 -14.57
CA ALA A 90 -15.83 13.34 -15.51
C ALA A 90 -15.73 12.76 -16.92
N GLY A 91 -16.25 11.54 -17.16
CA GLY A 91 -16.30 10.93 -18.47
C GLY A 91 -15.19 9.94 -18.77
N PHE A 92 -14.36 9.59 -17.78
CA PHE A 92 -13.33 8.57 -17.97
C PHE A 92 -13.92 7.17 -17.82
N ASP A 93 -13.40 6.23 -18.60
CA ASP A 93 -13.77 4.82 -18.53
C ASP A 93 -12.96 4.14 -17.43
N VAL A 94 -13.59 3.91 -16.29
CA VAL A 94 -12.93 3.33 -15.12
C VAL A 94 -13.76 2.24 -14.46
#